data_21417db6f874c5c2a4df35302e8cced9
#
_entry.id   21417db6f874c5c2a4df35302e8cced9
#
_cell.length_a   1.000
_cell.length_b   1.000
_cell.length_c   1.000
_cell.angle_alpha   90.00
_cell.angle_beta   90.00
_cell.angle_gamma   90.00
#
_symmetry.space_group_name_H-M   'P 1'
#
loop_
_entity.id
_entity.type
_entity.pdbx_description
1 polymer ?
#
loop_
_entity_poly.entity_id
_entity_poly.type
_entity_poly.pdbx_seq_one_letter_code
_entity_poly.pdbx_strand_id
1 'polypeptide(L)'
;MVLSKTDDIPEFITHVIPVEHLDILPKVPRTEYVGQRPRIPVRVLEEDKAARILALPEKENRLTTTDTENCMLRFNHVSIRYGQRTILKDLDWTVKQNEKWALGGENGAGKSTLLSLVCADNPQSYACDIELFGRKRGSGESIWDIKRHIGYVSPEMHRAYLKDLPAIDIVASGLNDSVGLYVHPRPEQRAVCEWWMDIFGIAGLKDRTFLKLSSGEQRLCLLARAFVKDPELLILDEPLHGLDDRNRQLTREIIS
;
A
#
# COMPACT_ATOMS: atom_id res chain seq x y z
N MET A 1 1.23 -5.92 1.09
CA MET A 1 0.20 -6.35 0.11
C MET A 1 -0.83 -7.22 0.81
N VAL A 2 -2.12 -7.03 0.53
CA VAL A 2 -3.20 -7.86 1.10
C VAL A 2 -3.77 -8.75 0.00
N LEU A 3 -3.93 -10.05 0.30
CA LEU A 3 -4.46 -11.05 -0.63
C LEU A 3 -5.65 -11.77 0.00
N SER A 4 -6.70 -11.99 -0.77
CA SER A 4 -7.85 -12.80 -0.38
C SER A 4 -7.69 -14.28 -0.75
N LYS A 5 -6.75 -14.60 -1.65
CA LYS A 5 -6.44 -15.97 -2.12
C LYS A 5 -4.94 -16.24 -2.02
N THR A 6 -4.60 -17.45 -1.62
CA THR A 6 -3.21 -17.90 -1.42
C THR A 6 -2.45 -18.18 -2.71
N ASP A 7 -3.16 -18.39 -3.83
CA ASP A 7 -2.56 -18.84 -5.09
C ASP A 7 -1.83 -17.74 -5.88
N ASP A 8 -1.94 -16.49 -5.44
CA ASP A 8 -1.45 -15.29 -6.16
C ASP A 8 -0.32 -14.54 -5.42
N ILE A 9 0.42 -15.19 -4.52
CA ILE A 9 1.53 -14.54 -3.80
C ILE A 9 2.73 -14.38 -4.73
N PRO A 10 3.10 -13.13 -5.13
CA PRO A 10 4.23 -12.89 -6.02
C PRO A 10 5.57 -13.37 -5.45
N GLU A 11 6.53 -13.65 -6.34
CA GLU A 11 7.84 -14.20 -5.92
C GLU A 11 8.68 -13.23 -5.10
N PHE A 12 8.53 -11.92 -5.32
CA PHE A 12 9.24 -10.90 -4.57
C PHE A 12 8.79 -10.72 -3.10
N ILE A 13 7.68 -11.36 -2.70
CA ILE A 13 7.25 -11.38 -1.30
C ILE A 13 8.17 -12.30 -0.50
N THR A 14 8.76 -11.79 0.57
CA THR A 14 9.66 -12.56 1.43
C THR A 14 8.94 -13.31 2.54
N HIS A 15 7.86 -12.73 3.07
CA HIS A 15 7.14 -13.27 4.21
C HIS A 15 5.63 -13.13 4.04
N VAL A 16 4.89 -14.05 4.67
CA VAL A 16 3.43 -14.07 4.73
C VAL A 16 2.99 -14.10 6.18
N ILE A 17 1.96 -13.32 6.50
CA ILE A 17 1.20 -13.45 7.75
C ILE A 17 -0.17 -14.02 7.38
N PRO A 18 -0.49 -15.25 7.74
CA PRO A 18 -1.83 -15.79 7.60
C PRO A 18 -2.76 -15.16 8.64
N VAL A 19 -4.02 -14.92 8.24
CA VAL A 19 -5.09 -14.48 9.16
C VAL A 19 -6.24 -15.45 9.03
N GLU A 20 -6.51 -16.22 10.10
CA GLU A 20 -7.52 -17.28 10.13
C GLU A 20 -8.35 -17.18 11.41
N HIS A 21 -9.68 -17.29 11.28
CA HIS A 21 -10.61 -17.36 12.41
C HIS A 21 -10.37 -16.32 13.53
N LEU A 22 -10.08 -15.06 13.16
CA LEU A 22 -9.79 -13.94 14.08
C LEU A 22 -8.37 -13.96 14.68
N ASP A 23 -7.59 -14.99 14.41
CA ASP A 23 -6.20 -15.08 14.84
C ASP A 23 -5.26 -14.68 13.70
N ILE A 24 -4.25 -13.91 14.07
CA ILE A 24 -3.12 -13.60 13.19
C ILE A 24 -2.03 -14.61 13.53
N LEU A 25 -1.74 -15.46 12.56
CA LEU A 25 -0.77 -16.52 12.76
C LEU A 25 0.67 -15.97 12.69
N PRO A 26 1.66 -16.68 13.24
CA PRO A 26 3.04 -16.31 13.16
C PRO A 26 3.49 -16.07 11.69
N LYS A 27 4.39 -15.15 11.52
CA LYS A 27 5.11 -14.88 10.27
C LYS A 27 5.77 -16.14 9.78
N VAL A 28 5.59 -16.48 8.52
CA VAL A 28 6.25 -17.61 7.85
C VAL A 28 6.95 -17.11 6.58
N PRO A 29 8.12 -17.68 6.23
CA PRO A 29 8.73 -17.43 4.93
C PRO A 29 7.77 -17.82 3.81
N ARG A 30 7.73 -17.04 2.74
CA ARG A 30 6.86 -17.32 1.60
C ARG A 30 7.04 -18.75 1.07
N THR A 31 8.28 -19.25 1.01
CA THR A 31 8.62 -20.58 0.53
C THR A 31 7.98 -21.72 1.33
N GLU A 32 7.66 -21.46 2.60
CA GLU A 32 7.00 -22.43 3.49
C GLU A 32 5.48 -22.32 3.41
N TYR A 33 4.96 -21.19 2.95
CA TYR A 33 3.52 -20.87 3.03
C TYR A 33 2.72 -21.49 1.91
N VAL A 34 3.15 -22.06 0.88
CA VAL A 34 2.31 -22.82 -0.10
C VAL A 34 3.11 -23.53 -1.18
N GLY A 35 2.65 -24.72 -1.57
CA GLY A 35 3.12 -25.47 -2.74
C GLY A 35 2.88 -24.70 -4.04
N GLN A 36 3.96 -24.31 -4.71
CA GLN A 36 3.87 -23.46 -5.88
C GLN A 36 4.32 -24.16 -7.15
N ARG A 37 3.57 -23.87 -8.21
CA ARG A 37 4.06 -24.10 -9.57
C ARG A 37 4.83 -22.84 -9.99
N PRO A 38 6.12 -22.93 -10.37
CA PRO A 38 6.85 -21.79 -10.89
C PRO A 38 6.18 -21.29 -12.17
N ARG A 39 5.68 -20.05 -12.16
CA ARG A 39 5.31 -19.35 -13.40
C ARG A 39 6.57 -18.67 -13.91
N ILE A 40 6.93 -18.91 -15.16
CA ILE A 40 7.98 -18.15 -15.83
C ILE A 40 7.43 -16.75 -16.07
N PRO A 41 7.96 -15.70 -15.42
CA PRO A 41 7.46 -14.35 -15.63
C PRO A 41 7.81 -13.89 -17.05
N VAL A 42 6.79 -13.53 -17.82
CA VAL A 42 6.98 -12.77 -19.04
C VAL A 42 7.20 -11.32 -18.59
N ARG A 43 8.38 -10.75 -18.85
CA ARG A 43 8.70 -9.36 -18.51
C ARG A 43 7.86 -8.42 -19.37
N VAL A 44 7.09 -7.55 -18.73
CA VAL A 44 6.19 -6.58 -19.37
C VAL A 44 6.71 -5.15 -19.21
N LEU A 45 7.40 -4.88 -18.09
CA LEU A 45 7.99 -3.59 -17.83
C LEU A 45 9.18 -3.34 -18.76
N GLU A 46 9.11 -2.27 -19.54
CA GLU A 46 10.16 -1.84 -20.45
C GLU A 46 11.46 -1.58 -19.70
N GLU A 47 12.61 -1.94 -20.29
CA GLU A 47 13.92 -1.86 -19.60
C GLU A 47 14.31 -0.44 -19.19
N ASP A 48 13.98 0.55 -20.01
CA ASP A 48 14.22 1.96 -19.71
C ASP A 48 13.37 2.42 -18.51
N LYS A 49 12.10 1.97 -18.41
CA LYS A 49 11.23 2.26 -17.27
C LYS A 49 11.72 1.58 -16.00
N ALA A 50 12.14 0.33 -16.09
CA ALA A 50 12.75 -0.39 -14.97
C ALA A 50 14.03 0.33 -14.49
N ALA A 51 14.91 0.73 -15.41
CA ALA A 51 16.12 1.48 -15.08
C ALA A 51 15.81 2.84 -14.41
N ARG A 52 14.74 3.52 -14.86
CA ARG A 52 14.29 4.80 -14.27
C ARG A 52 13.76 4.61 -12.84
N ILE A 53 13.07 3.50 -12.55
CA ILE A 53 12.62 3.18 -11.19
C ILE A 53 13.84 2.90 -10.29
N LEU A 54 14.80 2.09 -10.76
CA LEU A 54 16.01 1.76 -10.01
C LEU A 54 16.93 2.97 -9.79
N ALA A 55 16.85 3.97 -10.65
CA ALA A 55 17.60 5.22 -10.52
C ALA A 55 16.96 6.24 -9.56
N LEU A 56 15.79 5.94 -8.99
CA LEU A 56 15.26 6.78 -7.92
C LEU A 56 16.25 6.78 -6.76
N PRO A 57 16.57 7.97 -6.19
CA PRO A 57 17.50 8.04 -5.09
C PRO A 57 16.99 7.23 -3.91
N GLU A 58 17.84 6.38 -3.35
CA GLU A 58 17.56 5.76 -2.06
C GLU A 58 17.27 6.87 -1.06
N LYS A 59 16.15 6.76 -0.36
CA LYS A 59 15.84 7.70 0.71
C LYS A 59 16.91 7.60 1.78
N GLU A 60 17.63 8.71 2.01
CA GLU A 60 18.33 8.86 3.26
C GLU A 60 17.36 8.60 4.40
N ASN A 61 17.76 7.73 5.30
CA ASN A 61 16.95 7.26 6.42
C ASN A 61 16.44 8.46 7.23
N ARG A 62 15.22 8.96 6.90
CA ARG A 62 14.61 10.11 7.57
C ARG A 62 14.07 9.79 8.94
N LEU A 63 14.19 8.53 9.36
CA LEU A 63 13.85 8.10 10.70
C LEU A 63 14.97 8.58 11.63
N THR A 64 14.84 9.83 12.11
CA THR A 64 15.70 10.43 13.13
C THR A 64 15.33 9.88 14.49
N THR A 65 15.56 8.59 14.72
CA THR A 65 15.43 8.02 16.05
C THR A 65 16.65 7.18 16.37
N THR A 66 17.15 7.41 17.54
CA THR A 66 18.32 6.81 18.19
C THR A 66 18.18 5.32 18.46
N ASP A 67 17.22 4.63 17.88
CA ASP A 67 16.98 3.22 18.12
C ASP A 67 17.33 2.33 16.92
N THR A 68 18.19 1.44 17.23
CA THR A 68 18.98 0.43 16.58
C THR A 68 18.26 -0.55 15.64
N GLU A 69 17.00 -0.37 15.32
CA GLU A 69 16.28 -1.25 14.40
C GLU A 69 15.44 -0.39 13.46
N ASN A 70 15.76 -0.37 12.17
CA ASN A 70 15.00 0.23 11.07
C ASN A 70 13.51 -0.23 11.07
N CYS A 71 12.78 0.07 12.14
CA CYS A 71 11.43 -0.40 12.41
C CYS A 71 10.42 0.57 11.78
N MET A 72 9.63 0.09 10.83
CA MET A 72 8.57 0.86 10.17
C MET A 72 7.29 0.87 11.00
N LEU A 73 6.96 -0.27 11.58
CA LEU A 73 5.85 -0.40 12.52
C LEU A 73 6.13 -1.49 13.55
N ARG A 74 5.59 -1.28 14.76
CA ARG A 74 5.63 -2.26 15.86
C ARG A 74 4.31 -2.24 16.60
N PHE A 75 3.75 -3.41 16.80
CA PHE A 75 2.56 -3.66 17.59
C PHE A 75 2.95 -4.58 18.74
N ASN A 76 2.61 -4.20 19.97
CA ASN A 76 2.87 -4.99 21.15
C ASN A 76 1.56 -5.34 21.84
N HIS A 77 1.22 -6.62 21.92
CA HIS A 77 0.02 -7.16 22.56
C HIS A 77 -1.28 -6.45 22.15
N VAL A 78 -1.42 -6.08 20.87
CA VAL A 78 -2.53 -5.29 20.38
C VAL A 78 -3.79 -6.14 20.28
N SER A 79 -4.85 -5.68 20.93
CA SER A 79 -6.18 -6.32 20.86
C SER A 79 -7.24 -5.29 20.49
N ILE A 80 -8.10 -5.63 19.52
CA ILE A 80 -9.19 -4.77 19.03
C ILE A 80 -10.52 -5.47 19.20
N ARG A 81 -11.49 -4.77 19.79
CA ARG A 81 -12.85 -5.27 20.03
C ARG A 81 -13.89 -4.26 19.56
N TYR A 82 -14.96 -4.77 18.97
CA TYR A 82 -16.19 -4.02 18.68
C TYR A 82 -17.36 -4.67 19.39
N GLY A 83 -17.81 -4.04 20.48
CA GLY A 83 -18.80 -4.63 21.39
C GLY A 83 -18.28 -5.94 21.99
N GLN A 84 -19.02 -7.03 21.79
CA GLN A 84 -18.61 -8.36 22.27
C GLN A 84 -17.68 -9.12 21.31
N ARG A 85 -17.46 -8.60 20.11
CA ARG A 85 -16.65 -9.27 19.08
C ARG A 85 -15.19 -8.83 19.17
N THR A 86 -14.29 -9.78 19.39
CA THR A 86 -12.85 -9.58 19.25
C THR A 86 -12.49 -9.72 17.77
N ILE A 87 -11.77 -8.75 17.23
CA ILE A 87 -11.30 -8.72 15.84
C ILE A 87 -9.80 -9.03 15.74
N LEU A 88 -9.02 -8.46 16.64
CA LEU A 88 -7.60 -8.77 16.81
C LEU A 88 -7.37 -9.14 18.25
N LYS A 89 -6.55 -10.16 18.50
CA LYS A 89 -6.30 -10.66 19.84
C LYS A 89 -4.80 -10.83 20.05
N ASP A 90 -4.28 -10.08 21.02
CA ASP A 90 -2.89 -10.20 21.53
C ASP A 90 -1.83 -10.24 20.42
N LEU A 91 -1.93 -9.28 19.48
CA LEU A 91 -1.06 -9.25 18.30
C LEU A 91 0.27 -8.60 18.63
N ASP A 92 1.37 -9.35 18.44
CA ASP A 92 2.72 -8.85 18.32
C ASP A 92 3.16 -8.88 16.86
N TRP A 93 3.50 -7.72 16.31
CA TRP A 93 3.89 -7.61 14.91
C TRP A 93 4.88 -6.48 14.68
N THR A 94 5.99 -6.79 14.03
CA THR A 94 7.02 -5.82 13.66
C THR A 94 7.33 -5.94 12.19
N VAL A 95 7.36 -4.80 11.50
CA VAL A 95 7.81 -4.68 10.11
C VAL A 95 9.02 -3.76 10.07
N LYS A 96 10.08 -4.23 9.45
CA LYS A 96 11.32 -3.50 9.27
C LYS A 96 11.39 -2.88 7.87
N GLN A 97 12.25 -1.89 7.70
CA GLN A 97 12.55 -1.29 6.41
C GLN A 97 12.98 -2.37 5.40
N ASN A 98 12.56 -2.20 4.14
CA ASN A 98 12.84 -3.11 3.03
C ASN A 98 12.21 -4.52 3.15
N GLU A 99 11.41 -4.80 4.18
CA GLU A 99 10.62 -6.03 4.21
C GLU A 99 9.38 -5.92 3.30
N LYS A 100 9.05 -7.01 2.62
CA LYS A 100 7.87 -7.15 1.77
C LYS A 100 6.95 -8.21 2.35
N TRP A 101 5.75 -7.80 2.74
CA TRP A 101 4.81 -8.63 3.48
C TRP A 101 3.53 -8.90 2.67
N ALA A 102 3.00 -10.10 2.77
CA ALA A 102 1.65 -10.42 2.31
C ALA A 102 0.76 -10.73 3.52
N LEU A 103 -0.37 -10.03 3.61
CA LEU A 103 -1.40 -10.27 4.61
C LEU A 103 -2.50 -11.12 3.97
N GLY A 104 -2.53 -12.40 4.29
CA GLY A 104 -3.48 -13.37 3.78
C GLY A 104 -4.51 -13.78 4.83
N GLY A 105 -5.71 -14.17 4.41
CA GLY A 105 -6.77 -14.67 5.29
C GLY A 105 -8.17 -14.52 4.68
N GLU A 106 -9.15 -15.18 5.28
CA GLU A 106 -10.55 -15.14 4.84
C GLU A 106 -11.17 -13.75 4.98
N ASN A 107 -12.30 -13.55 4.30
CA ASN A 107 -13.09 -12.32 4.48
C ASN A 107 -13.62 -12.24 5.91
N GLY A 108 -13.47 -11.09 6.54
CA GLY A 108 -13.85 -10.88 7.93
C GLY A 108 -12.83 -11.32 8.97
N ALA A 109 -11.64 -11.81 8.57
CA ALA A 109 -10.56 -12.21 9.49
C ALA A 109 -9.82 -11.04 10.17
N GLY A 110 -10.23 -9.79 9.93
CA GLY A 110 -9.62 -8.62 10.58
C GLY A 110 -8.56 -7.88 9.77
N LYS A 111 -8.28 -8.28 8.52
CA LYS A 111 -7.27 -7.64 7.66
C LYS A 111 -7.46 -6.12 7.54
N SER A 112 -8.66 -5.67 7.18
CA SER A 112 -8.97 -4.24 7.03
C SER A 112 -8.87 -3.49 8.38
N THR A 113 -9.20 -4.14 9.49
CA THR A 113 -9.01 -3.58 10.83
C THR A 113 -7.52 -3.38 11.13
N LEU A 114 -6.69 -4.39 10.83
CA LEU A 114 -5.24 -4.28 10.99
C LEU A 114 -4.67 -3.13 10.15
N LEU A 115 -5.06 -3.04 8.87
CA LEU A 115 -4.61 -1.96 8.00
C LEU A 115 -5.09 -0.59 8.48
N SER A 116 -6.31 -0.47 9.03
CA SER A 116 -6.82 0.78 9.59
C SER A 116 -6.01 1.27 10.80
N LEU A 117 -5.42 0.35 11.58
CA LEU A 117 -4.50 0.71 12.65
C LEU A 117 -3.19 1.27 12.09
N VAL A 118 -2.63 0.64 11.05
CA VAL A 118 -1.40 1.10 10.39
C VAL A 118 -1.61 2.46 9.74
N CYS A 119 -2.75 2.67 9.05
CA CYS A 119 -3.10 3.94 8.41
C CYS A 119 -3.53 5.03 9.41
N ALA A 120 -3.52 4.73 10.70
CA ALA A 120 -3.98 5.64 11.77
C ALA A 120 -5.44 6.08 11.65
N ASP A 121 -6.25 5.35 10.91
CA ASP A 121 -7.68 5.62 10.70
C ASP A 121 -8.57 5.03 11.80
N ASN A 122 -8.05 4.10 12.61
CA ASN A 122 -8.78 3.46 13.69
C ASN A 122 -8.57 4.19 15.01
N PRO A 123 -9.63 4.74 15.64
CA PRO A 123 -9.51 5.47 16.90
C PRO A 123 -8.95 4.62 18.05
N GLN A 124 -9.17 3.30 18.03
CA GLN A 124 -8.65 2.40 19.07
C GLN A 124 -7.11 2.31 19.05
N SER A 125 -6.44 2.77 17.97
CA SER A 125 -4.99 2.82 17.88
C SER A 125 -4.34 3.63 19.01
N TYR A 126 -5.04 4.66 19.55
CA TYR A 126 -4.55 5.49 20.67
C TYR A 126 -4.53 4.76 22.00
N ALA A 127 -5.34 3.70 22.16
CA ALA A 127 -5.37 2.89 23.38
C ALA A 127 -4.45 1.66 23.30
N CYS A 128 -3.78 1.46 22.17
CA CYS A 128 -2.92 0.31 21.92
C CYS A 128 -1.43 0.72 21.98
N ASP A 129 -0.57 -0.24 22.27
CA ASP A 129 0.87 -0.04 22.19
C ASP A 129 1.33 -0.26 20.74
N ILE A 130 1.22 0.81 19.96
CA ILE A 130 1.56 0.86 18.54
C ILE A 130 2.61 1.93 18.32
N GLU A 131 3.66 1.58 17.61
CA GLU A 131 4.67 2.49 17.11
C GLU A 131 4.65 2.48 15.59
N LEU A 132 4.62 3.67 14.98
CA LEU A 132 4.65 3.87 13.53
C LEU A 132 5.76 4.85 13.18
N PHE A 133 6.65 4.46 12.27
CA PHE A 133 7.78 5.29 11.81
C PHE A 133 8.62 5.83 12.98
N GLY A 134 8.90 4.98 13.98
CA GLY A 134 9.69 5.33 15.16
C GLY A 134 8.98 6.22 16.17
N ARG A 135 7.65 6.43 16.05
CA ARG A 135 6.86 7.23 16.99
C ARG A 135 5.71 6.42 17.58
N LYS A 136 5.58 6.47 18.89
CA LYS A 136 4.45 5.85 19.60
C LYS A 136 3.16 6.61 19.30
N ARG A 137 2.07 5.87 19.04
CA ARG A 137 0.74 6.46 18.84
C ARG A 137 0.28 7.22 20.08
N GLY A 138 -0.23 8.45 19.86
CA GLY A 138 -0.68 9.34 20.95
C GLY A 138 0.42 10.14 21.60
N SER A 139 1.63 10.22 21.01
CA SER A 139 2.74 11.06 21.51
C SER A 139 2.68 12.53 21.03
N GLY A 140 1.57 12.94 20.40
CA GLY A 140 1.36 14.30 19.90
C GLY A 140 1.46 14.44 18.38
N GLU A 141 1.67 13.34 17.68
CA GLU A 141 1.66 13.29 16.21
C GLU A 141 0.24 13.48 15.65
N SER A 142 0.12 14.20 14.54
CA SER A 142 -1.12 14.28 13.79
C SER A 142 -1.29 13.04 12.89
N ILE A 143 -2.54 12.75 12.51
CA ILE A 143 -2.83 11.69 11.53
C ILE A 143 -2.15 11.97 10.18
N TRP A 144 -1.97 13.23 9.81
CA TRP A 144 -1.32 13.65 8.58
C TRP A 144 0.20 13.41 8.62
N ASP A 145 0.81 13.51 9.81
CA ASP A 145 2.23 13.16 10.02
C ASP A 145 2.50 11.69 9.74
N ILE A 146 1.52 10.83 9.95
CA ILE A 146 1.61 9.40 9.64
C ILE A 146 1.28 9.16 8.17
N LYS A 147 0.17 9.71 7.69
CA LYS A 147 -0.31 9.46 6.32
C LYS A 147 0.68 9.89 5.24
N ARG A 148 1.47 10.93 5.47
CA ARG A 148 2.50 11.34 4.50
C ARG A 148 3.55 10.26 4.22
N HIS A 149 3.78 9.33 5.15
CA HIS A 149 4.72 8.22 4.99
C HIS A 149 4.11 7.00 4.29
N ILE A 150 2.78 6.98 4.11
CA ILE A 150 2.05 5.79 3.64
C ILE A 150 1.44 6.03 2.25
N GLY A 151 1.81 5.23 1.26
CA GLY A 151 1.06 5.07 0.02
C GLY A 151 -0.01 3.99 0.22
N TYR A 152 -1.28 4.32 -0.09
CA TYR A 152 -2.39 3.41 0.17
C TYR A 152 -3.30 3.25 -1.04
N VAL A 153 -3.62 1.99 -1.37
CA VAL A 153 -4.63 1.63 -2.37
C VAL A 153 -5.57 0.58 -1.77
N SER A 154 -6.88 0.82 -1.87
CA SER A 154 -7.91 -0.15 -1.48
C SER A 154 -9.11 -0.13 -2.43
N PRO A 155 -9.98 -1.15 -2.38
CA PRO A 155 -11.26 -1.13 -3.09
C PRO A 155 -12.19 0.00 -2.64
N GLU A 156 -12.17 0.37 -1.35
CA GLU A 156 -12.95 1.47 -0.79
C GLU A 156 -12.51 2.81 -1.38
N MET A 157 -11.21 3.02 -1.54
CA MET A 157 -10.66 4.23 -2.16
C MET A 157 -11.17 4.40 -3.59
N HIS A 158 -11.27 3.32 -4.36
CA HIS A 158 -11.80 3.38 -5.71
C HIS A 158 -13.24 3.92 -5.72
N ARG A 159 -14.08 3.49 -4.77
CA ARG A 159 -15.48 3.94 -4.63
C ARG A 159 -15.62 5.36 -4.09
N ALA A 160 -14.59 5.90 -3.47
CA ALA A 160 -14.63 7.25 -2.88
C ALA A 160 -14.47 8.37 -3.92
N TYR A 161 -13.91 8.08 -5.10
CA TYR A 161 -13.74 9.08 -6.15
C TYR A 161 -15.02 9.22 -7.00
N LEU A 162 -15.88 10.15 -6.60
CA LEU A 162 -17.16 10.44 -7.26
C LEU A 162 -17.15 11.72 -8.10
N LYS A 163 -16.05 12.51 -8.03
CA LYS A 163 -15.92 13.77 -8.76
C LYS A 163 -15.38 13.55 -10.17
N ASP A 164 -15.89 14.34 -11.09
CA ASP A 164 -15.47 14.37 -12.50
C ASP A 164 -14.14 15.14 -12.64
N LEU A 165 -13.03 14.49 -12.29
CA LEU A 165 -11.69 15.05 -12.36
C LEU A 165 -10.85 14.36 -13.43
N PRO A 166 -9.91 15.06 -14.08
CA PRO A 166 -8.90 14.46 -14.93
C PRO A 166 -8.09 13.39 -14.19
N ALA A 167 -7.65 12.35 -14.91
CA ALA A 167 -6.85 11.27 -14.30
C ALA A 167 -5.58 11.79 -13.63
N ILE A 168 -4.91 12.79 -14.20
CA ILE A 168 -3.72 13.40 -13.61
C ILE A 168 -4.01 14.04 -12.24
N ASP A 169 -5.20 14.61 -12.06
CA ASP A 169 -5.60 15.27 -10.81
C ASP A 169 -5.91 14.22 -9.71
N ILE A 170 -6.42 13.06 -10.12
CA ILE A 170 -6.56 11.91 -9.22
C ILE A 170 -5.19 11.44 -8.74
N VAL A 171 -4.23 11.30 -9.65
CA VAL A 171 -2.85 10.92 -9.30
C VAL A 171 -2.22 11.97 -8.37
N ALA A 172 -2.36 13.26 -8.70
CA ALA A 172 -1.82 14.36 -7.92
C ALA A 172 -2.44 14.49 -6.51
N SER A 173 -3.69 14.03 -6.33
CA SER A 173 -4.33 14.02 -5.00
C SER A 173 -3.58 13.16 -3.99
N GLY A 174 -2.74 12.24 -4.45
CA GLY A 174 -1.86 11.41 -3.63
C GLY A 174 -0.77 12.20 -2.89
N LEU A 175 -0.36 13.35 -3.42
CA LEU A 175 0.64 14.21 -2.78
C LEU A 175 0.18 14.75 -1.42
N ASN A 176 -1.14 14.92 -1.24
CA ASN A 176 -1.75 15.45 -0.03
C ASN A 176 -2.70 14.45 0.66
N ASP A 177 -2.72 13.19 0.25
CA ASP A 177 -3.61 12.14 0.78
C ASP A 177 -5.11 12.50 0.76
N SER A 178 -5.52 13.37 -0.15
CA SER A 178 -6.91 13.81 -0.26
C SER A 178 -7.71 12.95 -1.24
N VAL A 179 -9.04 12.87 -1.04
CA VAL A 179 -9.98 12.35 -2.03
C VAL A 179 -10.44 13.53 -2.88
N GLY A 180 -9.80 13.71 -4.02
CA GLY A 180 -9.96 14.88 -4.90
C GLY A 180 -8.83 15.89 -4.77
N LEU A 181 -8.73 16.79 -5.75
CA LEU A 181 -7.70 17.81 -5.81
C LEU A 181 -8.20 19.10 -5.13
N TYR A 182 -7.63 19.46 -4.00
CA TYR A 182 -7.92 20.69 -3.27
C TYR A 182 -6.78 21.71 -3.37
N VAL A 183 -5.58 21.25 -3.71
CA VAL A 183 -4.39 22.07 -3.91
C VAL A 183 -3.79 21.68 -5.26
N HIS A 184 -3.65 22.65 -6.16
CA HIS A 184 -3.03 22.40 -7.45
C HIS A 184 -1.53 22.08 -7.27
N PRO A 185 -1.05 20.99 -7.88
CA PRO A 185 0.36 20.64 -7.79
C PRO A 185 1.23 21.67 -8.51
N ARG A 186 2.40 21.94 -7.96
CA ARG A 186 3.43 22.72 -8.62
C ARG A 186 3.92 22.01 -9.88
N PRO A 187 4.53 22.71 -10.85
CA PRO A 187 5.00 22.09 -12.10
C PRO A 187 5.88 20.86 -11.86
N GLU A 188 6.79 20.91 -10.89
CA GLU A 188 7.69 19.79 -10.55
C GLU A 188 6.91 18.58 -10.01
N GLN A 189 5.91 18.84 -9.17
CA GLN A 189 5.04 17.81 -8.63
C GLN A 189 4.16 17.18 -9.72
N ARG A 190 3.68 18.00 -10.67
CA ARG A 190 2.93 17.52 -11.82
C ARG A 190 3.80 16.62 -12.72
N ALA A 191 5.06 16.97 -12.93
CA ALA A 191 6.01 16.15 -13.68
C ALA A 191 6.21 14.77 -13.03
N VAL A 192 6.27 14.69 -11.69
CA VAL A 192 6.32 13.40 -10.96
C VAL A 192 5.04 12.60 -11.20
N CYS A 193 3.87 13.23 -11.18
CA CYS A 193 2.60 12.55 -11.46
C CYS A 193 2.59 11.99 -12.91
N GLU A 194 3.00 12.77 -13.90
CA GLU A 194 3.09 12.35 -15.30
C GLU A 194 4.10 11.20 -15.47
N TRP A 195 5.22 11.26 -14.77
CA TRP A 195 6.22 10.20 -14.76
C TRP A 195 5.66 8.86 -14.23
N TRP A 196 4.93 8.88 -13.10
CA TRP A 196 4.29 7.66 -12.58
C TRP A 196 3.19 7.16 -13.50
N MET A 197 2.42 8.06 -14.15
CA MET A 197 1.44 7.66 -15.16
C MET A 197 2.11 6.98 -16.36
N ASP A 198 3.30 7.42 -16.76
CA ASP A 198 4.08 6.78 -17.83
C ASP A 198 4.58 5.39 -17.41
N ILE A 199 5.10 5.25 -16.19
CA ILE A 199 5.53 3.95 -15.63
C ILE A 199 4.39 2.93 -15.66
N PHE A 200 3.18 3.34 -15.25
CA PHE A 200 1.99 2.48 -15.28
C PHE A 200 1.33 2.36 -16.67
N GLY A 201 1.92 2.96 -17.72
CA GLY A 201 1.43 2.87 -19.10
C GLY A 201 0.13 3.62 -19.36
N ILE A 202 -0.21 4.61 -18.54
CA ILE A 202 -1.46 5.41 -18.62
C ILE A 202 -1.22 6.89 -18.92
N ALA A 203 -0.03 7.28 -19.39
CA ALA A 203 0.29 8.68 -19.71
C ALA A 203 -0.68 9.32 -20.70
N GLY A 204 -1.16 8.56 -21.69
CA GLY A 204 -2.16 9.03 -22.67
C GLY A 204 -3.55 9.29 -22.11
N LEU A 205 -3.79 8.95 -20.84
CA LEU A 205 -5.09 9.13 -20.17
C LEU A 205 -5.13 10.37 -19.27
N LYS A 206 -4.04 11.13 -19.15
CA LYS A 206 -3.87 12.18 -18.15
C LYS A 206 -4.98 13.22 -18.12
N ASP A 207 -5.47 13.63 -19.29
CA ASP A 207 -6.49 14.66 -19.44
C ASP A 207 -7.92 14.07 -19.56
N ARG A 208 -8.04 12.73 -19.53
CA ARG A 208 -9.35 12.08 -19.56
C ARG A 208 -9.98 12.07 -18.18
N THR A 209 -11.28 12.26 -18.15
CA THR A 209 -12.09 12.15 -16.92
C THR A 209 -11.96 10.76 -16.30
N PHE A 210 -11.57 10.70 -15.02
CA PHE A 210 -11.36 9.47 -14.28
C PHE A 210 -12.59 8.54 -14.32
N LEU A 211 -13.79 9.09 -14.13
CA LEU A 211 -15.04 8.33 -14.11
C LEU A 211 -15.38 7.70 -15.48
N LYS A 212 -14.79 8.19 -16.58
CA LYS A 212 -14.97 7.64 -17.94
C LYS A 212 -13.90 6.61 -18.32
N LEU A 213 -12.94 6.36 -17.45
CA LEU A 213 -11.94 5.33 -17.63
C LEU A 213 -12.54 3.95 -17.31
N SER A 214 -11.99 2.90 -17.92
CA SER A 214 -12.29 1.52 -17.53
C SER A 214 -11.87 1.25 -16.09
N SER A 215 -12.44 0.25 -15.43
CA SER A 215 -12.09 -0.11 -14.06
C SER A 215 -10.61 -0.43 -13.88
N GLY A 216 -9.98 -1.05 -14.89
CA GLY A 216 -8.54 -1.32 -14.90
C GLY A 216 -7.71 -0.05 -15.00
N GLU A 217 -8.05 0.88 -15.90
CA GLU A 217 -7.39 2.18 -16.03
C GLU A 217 -7.53 3.02 -14.76
N GLN A 218 -8.71 3.02 -14.14
CA GLN A 218 -8.94 3.68 -12.85
C GLN A 218 -8.05 3.07 -11.76
N ARG A 219 -7.91 1.74 -11.73
CA ARG A 219 -7.04 1.06 -10.77
C ARG A 219 -5.58 1.45 -10.96
N LEU A 220 -5.09 1.53 -12.20
CA LEU A 220 -3.72 1.99 -12.50
C LEU A 220 -3.50 3.46 -12.07
N CYS A 221 -4.48 4.34 -12.26
CA CYS A 221 -4.42 5.71 -11.73
C CYS A 221 -4.28 5.74 -10.20
N LEU A 222 -5.04 4.90 -9.48
CA LEU A 222 -4.97 4.83 -8.02
C LEU A 222 -3.66 4.20 -7.53
N LEU A 223 -3.09 3.26 -8.30
CA LEU A 223 -1.75 2.75 -8.04
C LEU A 223 -0.72 3.88 -8.21
N ALA A 224 -0.70 4.56 -9.36
CA ALA A 224 0.19 5.71 -9.57
C ALA A 224 0.06 6.76 -8.45
N ARG A 225 -1.18 7.06 -8.03
CA ARG A 225 -1.47 7.95 -6.90
C ARG A 225 -0.78 7.53 -5.60
N ALA A 226 -0.68 6.24 -5.32
CA ALA A 226 -0.04 5.77 -4.09
C ALA A 226 1.48 5.97 -4.10
N PHE A 227 2.09 6.02 -5.29
CA PHE A 227 3.53 6.18 -5.46
C PHE A 227 4.01 7.63 -5.56
N VAL A 228 3.16 8.60 -5.96
CA VAL A 228 3.61 9.97 -6.31
C VAL A 228 4.29 10.74 -5.20
N LYS A 229 4.01 10.43 -3.94
CA LYS A 229 4.65 11.08 -2.79
C LYS A 229 5.89 10.34 -2.30
N ASP A 230 6.29 9.27 -3.01
CA ASP A 230 7.41 8.42 -2.65
C ASP A 230 7.29 7.94 -1.18
N PRO A 231 6.29 7.11 -0.85
CA PRO A 231 6.01 6.71 0.51
C PRO A 231 7.09 5.77 1.07
N GLU A 232 7.28 5.80 2.38
CA GLU A 232 8.17 4.86 3.09
C GLU A 232 7.52 3.50 3.31
N LEU A 233 6.18 3.48 3.40
CA LEU A 233 5.36 2.26 3.50
C LEU A 233 4.30 2.26 2.41
N LEU A 234 4.29 1.21 1.60
CA LEU A 234 3.27 1.02 0.57
C LEU A 234 2.30 -0.08 1.00
N ILE A 235 1.02 0.28 1.15
CA ILE A 235 -0.05 -0.64 1.51
C ILE A 235 -0.95 -0.83 0.29
N LEU A 236 -1.01 -2.06 -0.19
CA LEU A 236 -1.75 -2.43 -1.38
C LEU A 236 -2.81 -3.48 -1.02
N ASP A 237 -4.06 -3.05 -0.90
CA ASP A 237 -5.20 -3.93 -0.65
C ASP A 237 -5.84 -4.32 -1.99
N GLU A 238 -5.72 -5.60 -2.34
CA GLU A 238 -6.17 -6.18 -3.61
C GLU A 238 -5.70 -5.40 -4.86
N PRO A 239 -4.41 -5.04 -4.99
CA PRO A 239 -3.94 -4.12 -6.03
C PRO A 239 -4.16 -4.63 -7.44
N LEU A 240 -4.24 -5.95 -7.63
CA LEU A 240 -4.36 -6.61 -8.92
C LEU A 240 -5.80 -6.89 -9.34
N HIS A 241 -6.78 -6.59 -8.46
CA HIS A 241 -8.19 -6.83 -8.76
C HIS A 241 -8.69 -5.95 -9.90
N GLY A 242 -9.37 -6.56 -10.87
CA GLY A 242 -9.93 -5.84 -12.03
C GLY A 242 -8.92 -5.46 -13.12
N LEU A 243 -7.64 -5.82 -12.98
CA LEU A 243 -6.64 -5.68 -14.03
C LEU A 243 -6.66 -6.89 -14.98
N ASP A 244 -6.44 -6.62 -16.27
CA ASP A 244 -6.11 -7.65 -17.25
C ASP A 244 -4.72 -8.26 -16.97
N ASP A 245 -4.39 -9.36 -17.64
CA ASP A 245 -3.17 -10.11 -17.36
C ASP A 245 -1.89 -9.30 -17.61
N ARG A 246 -1.88 -8.44 -18.65
CA ARG A 246 -0.74 -7.57 -18.95
C ARG A 246 -0.53 -6.54 -17.85
N ASN A 247 -1.58 -5.81 -17.48
CA ASN A 247 -1.53 -4.77 -16.45
C ASN A 247 -1.26 -5.39 -15.06
N ARG A 248 -1.76 -6.60 -14.81
CA ARG A 248 -1.45 -7.35 -13.61
C ARG A 248 0.04 -7.69 -13.51
N GLN A 249 0.63 -8.16 -14.62
CA GLN A 249 2.05 -8.47 -14.68
C GLN A 249 2.90 -7.20 -14.56
N LEU A 250 2.56 -6.12 -15.29
CA LEU A 250 3.22 -4.82 -15.17
C LEU A 250 3.23 -4.32 -13.72
N THR A 251 2.07 -4.36 -13.06
CA THR A 251 1.96 -3.93 -11.65
C THR A 251 2.84 -4.78 -10.72
N ARG A 252 2.91 -6.10 -10.93
CA ARG A 252 3.81 -6.98 -10.16
C ARG A 252 5.27 -6.57 -10.33
N GLU A 253 5.69 -6.30 -11.56
CA GLU A 253 7.08 -5.91 -11.87
C GLU A 253 7.44 -4.54 -11.28
N ILE A 254 6.51 -3.58 -11.26
CA ILE A 254 6.74 -2.26 -10.64
C ILE A 254 6.89 -2.38 -9.11
N ILE A 255 6.13 -3.29 -8.47
CA ILE A 255 6.16 -3.48 -7.00
C ILE A 255 7.36 -4.33 -6.55
N SER A 256 7.93 -5.14 -7.44
CA SER A 256 9.05 -6.05 -7.11
C SER A 256 10.36 -5.31 -6.88
#